data_df387034167448c3d74757544282f5a5
#
_entry.id   df387034167448c3d74757544282f5a5
#
_cell.length_a   1.000
_cell.length_b   1.000
_cell.length_c   1.000
_cell.angle_alpha   90.00
_cell.angle_beta   90.00
_cell.angle_gamma   90.00
#
_symmetry.space_group_name_H-M   'P 1'
#
loop_
_entity.id
_entity.type
_entity.pdbx_description
1 polymer ?
#
loop_
_entity_poly.entity_id
_entity_poly.type
_entity_poly.pdbx_seq_one_letter_code
_entity_poly.pdbx_strand_id
1 'polypeptide(L)'
;MGMDPINKILTIEAMPRFVSVSLTASGWDATALTQTVEVSGVSDDETVQLIQPVPSAASQAAYIEAGILCTGQAEGSLTFTAETAPTADLTVYVVITEVAA
;
A
#
# COMPACT_ATOMS: atom_id res chain seq x y z
N MET A 1 -24.49 -18.15 23.92
CA MET A 1 -24.13 -17.68 23.87
C MET A 1 -23.65 -17.28 23.64
N GLY A 2 -23.52 -17.26 23.34
CA GLY A 2 -23.09 -16.82 23.24
C GLY A 2 -22.65 -16.81 22.50
N MET A 3 -22.97 -16.96 22.06
CA MET A 3 -22.53 -16.91 21.35
C MET A 3 -22.26 -16.54 20.35
N ASP A 4 -22.66 -15.59 20.04
CA ASP A 4 -22.12 -15.55 19.07
C ASP A 4 -20.81 -14.99 19.06
N PRO A 5 -19.90 -15.39 19.86
CA PRO A 5 -18.53 -14.99 19.92
C PRO A 5 -17.77 -15.24 18.64
N ILE A 6 -18.21 -16.15 17.86
CA ILE A 6 -17.54 -16.50 16.61
C ILE A 6 -17.58 -15.36 15.63
N ASN A 7 -18.70 -14.70 15.50
CA ASN A 7 -18.81 -13.58 14.59
C ASN A 7 -17.94 -12.41 15.01
N LYS A 8 -17.83 -12.20 16.28
CA LYS A 8 -16.99 -11.14 16.79
C LYS A 8 -15.53 -11.37 16.50
N ILE A 9 -15.10 -12.61 16.59
CA ILE A 9 -13.72 -12.95 16.32
C ILE A 9 -13.39 -12.70 14.87
N LEU A 10 -14.25 -13.08 13.95
CA LEU A 10 -14.02 -12.85 12.55
C LEU A 10 -13.92 -11.37 12.25
N THR A 11 -14.75 -10.56 12.88
CA THR A 11 -14.72 -9.14 12.67
C THR A 11 -13.39 -8.55 13.10
N ILE A 12 -12.87 -8.98 14.25
CA ILE A 12 -11.61 -8.49 14.75
C ILE A 12 -10.46 -8.87 13.84
N GLU A 13 -10.46 -10.12 13.36
CA GLU A 13 -9.40 -10.60 12.51
C GLU A 13 -9.38 -9.91 11.16
N ALA A 14 -10.49 -9.37 10.73
CA ALA A 14 -10.58 -8.69 9.45
C ALA A 14 -10.21 -7.23 9.52
N MET A 15 -9.87 -6.71 10.71
CA MET A 15 -9.52 -5.29 10.83
C MET A 15 -8.28 -4.96 10.02
N PRO A 16 -8.36 -3.93 9.17
CA PRO A 16 -7.19 -3.52 8.41
C PRO A 16 -6.21 -2.74 9.28
N ARG A 17 -4.97 -2.71 8.84
CA ARG A 17 -3.95 -1.86 9.44
C ARG A 17 -3.29 -1.06 8.32
N PHE A 18 -2.51 -0.06 8.65
CA PHE A 18 -1.81 0.67 7.62
C PHE A 18 -0.40 1.00 8.04
N VAL A 19 0.45 1.20 7.04
CA VAL A 19 1.84 1.56 7.20
C VAL A 19 2.08 2.81 6.35
N SER A 20 2.71 3.83 6.95
CA SER A 20 3.05 5.04 6.23
C SER A 20 4.38 4.83 5.51
N VAL A 21 4.42 5.12 4.22
CA VAL A 21 5.65 5.02 3.44
C VAL A 21 5.89 6.31 2.71
N SER A 22 7.13 6.55 2.33
CA SER A 22 7.51 7.74 1.57
C SER A 22 7.97 7.32 0.18
N LEU A 23 7.37 7.91 -0.85
CA LEU A 23 7.85 7.78 -2.22
C LEU A 23 8.70 9.00 -2.48
N THR A 24 10.01 8.83 -2.44
CA THR A 24 10.93 9.98 -2.54
C THR A 24 11.08 10.44 -3.98
N ALA A 25 11.27 11.74 -4.16
CA ALA A 25 11.45 12.30 -5.49
C ALA A 25 12.68 11.71 -6.18
N SER A 26 13.72 11.42 -5.42
CA SER A 26 14.97 10.89 -5.96
C SER A 26 14.95 9.38 -6.16
N GLY A 27 13.92 8.69 -5.68
CA GLY A 27 13.89 7.23 -5.70
C GLY A 27 13.32 6.63 -6.96
N TRP A 28 12.80 7.43 -7.87
CA TRP A 28 12.20 6.92 -9.10
C TRP A 28 13.29 6.54 -10.12
N ASP A 29 13.16 5.35 -10.69
CA ASP A 29 14.04 4.94 -11.77
C ASP A 29 13.82 5.86 -12.96
N ALA A 30 14.90 6.39 -13.52
CA ALA A 30 14.80 7.41 -14.57
C ALA A 30 14.20 6.87 -15.87
N THR A 31 14.28 5.58 -16.09
CA THR A 31 13.79 4.95 -17.32
C THR A 31 12.45 4.27 -17.11
N ALA A 32 12.36 3.41 -16.08
CA ALA A 32 11.16 2.64 -15.85
C ALA A 32 10.11 3.40 -15.05
N LEU A 33 10.50 4.47 -14.38
CA LEU A 33 9.62 5.28 -13.53
C LEU A 33 8.99 4.44 -12.43
N THR A 34 9.80 3.57 -11.82
CA THR A 34 9.35 2.70 -10.73
C THR A 34 10.10 3.04 -9.46
N GLN A 35 9.47 2.73 -8.34
CA GLN A 35 10.10 2.84 -7.04
C GLN A 35 9.59 1.72 -6.15
N THR A 36 10.51 0.98 -5.52
CA THR A 36 10.16 -0.11 -4.62
C THR A 36 10.44 0.35 -3.19
N VAL A 37 9.46 0.17 -2.32
CA VAL A 37 9.60 0.56 -0.92
C VAL A 37 9.36 -0.65 -0.04
N GLU A 38 10.02 -0.69 1.11
CA GLU A 38 9.82 -1.74 2.08
C GLU A 38 8.57 -1.46 2.89
N VAL A 39 7.72 -2.47 3.02
CA VAL A 39 6.50 -2.36 3.80
C VAL A 39 6.40 -3.63 4.64
N SER A 40 6.66 -3.49 5.92
CA SER A 40 6.67 -4.64 6.82
C SER A 40 5.31 -5.31 6.85
N GLY A 41 5.30 -6.62 6.72
CA GLY A 41 4.07 -7.41 6.82
C GLY A 41 3.37 -7.65 5.51
N VAL A 42 3.89 -7.15 4.40
CA VAL A 42 3.29 -7.43 3.08
C VAL A 42 3.66 -8.86 2.67
N SER A 43 2.66 -9.59 2.17
CA SER A 43 2.86 -10.92 1.60
C SER A 43 2.94 -10.81 0.08
N ASP A 44 3.64 -11.75 -0.54
CA ASP A 44 3.67 -11.81 -2.01
C ASP A 44 2.41 -12.47 -2.58
N ASP A 45 1.49 -12.91 -1.73
CA ASP A 45 0.28 -13.59 -2.16
C ASP A 45 -0.91 -12.64 -2.04
N GLU A 46 -1.37 -12.11 -3.16
CA GLU A 46 -2.48 -11.16 -3.19
C GLU A 46 -3.82 -11.80 -2.89
N THR A 47 -3.88 -13.13 -2.78
CA THR A 47 -5.13 -13.79 -2.42
C THR A 47 -5.35 -13.85 -0.92
N VAL A 48 -4.29 -13.61 -0.12
CA VAL A 48 -4.41 -13.61 1.34
C VAL A 48 -4.32 -12.23 1.95
N GLN A 49 -3.96 -11.22 1.14
CA GLN A 49 -3.89 -9.83 1.59
C GLN A 49 -4.39 -8.91 0.50
N LEU A 50 -5.17 -7.92 0.90
CA LEU A 50 -5.55 -6.83 0.01
C LEU A 50 -4.73 -5.61 0.38
N ILE A 51 -4.09 -5.02 -0.61
CA ILE A 51 -3.22 -3.86 -0.42
C ILE A 51 -3.85 -2.68 -1.12
N GLN A 52 -4.02 -1.58 -0.38
CA GLN A 52 -4.61 -0.38 -0.93
C GLN A 52 -3.77 0.83 -0.55
N PRO A 53 -3.01 1.39 -1.48
CA PRO A 53 -2.26 2.61 -1.20
C PRO A 53 -3.18 3.82 -1.25
N VAL A 54 -3.04 4.69 -0.26
CA VAL A 54 -3.84 5.90 -0.17
C VAL A 54 -2.88 7.06 0.09
N PRO A 55 -2.76 8.01 -0.84
CA PRO A 55 -1.87 9.15 -0.59
C PRO A 55 -2.41 10.00 0.56
N SER A 56 -1.50 10.62 1.30
CA SER A 56 -1.90 11.57 2.31
C SER A 56 -2.60 12.75 1.65
N ALA A 57 -3.36 13.50 2.43
CA ALA A 57 -4.09 14.66 1.87
C ALA A 57 -3.14 15.64 1.18
N ALA A 58 -1.96 15.87 1.77
CA ALA A 58 -1.00 16.79 1.20
C ALA A 58 -0.34 16.25 -0.07
N SER A 59 -0.31 14.92 -0.24
CA SER A 59 0.35 14.29 -1.39
C SER A 59 -0.62 13.94 -2.50
N GLN A 60 -1.93 14.04 -2.23
CA GLN A 60 -2.95 13.51 -3.13
C GLN A 60 -2.89 14.08 -4.54
N ALA A 61 -2.78 15.39 -4.65
CA ALA A 61 -2.78 16.04 -5.97
C ALA A 61 -1.57 15.60 -6.80
N ALA A 62 -0.40 15.57 -6.19
CA ALA A 62 0.81 15.18 -6.90
C ALA A 62 0.79 13.70 -7.24
N TYR A 63 0.23 12.86 -6.35
CA TYR A 63 0.12 11.42 -6.57
C TYR A 63 -0.76 11.14 -7.80
N ILE A 64 -1.91 11.80 -7.88
CA ILE A 64 -2.84 11.61 -8.99
C ILE A 64 -2.25 12.16 -10.28
N GLU A 65 -1.64 13.35 -10.21
CA GLU A 65 -1.07 14.00 -11.37
C GLU A 65 0.06 13.19 -11.98
N ALA A 66 0.86 12.54 -11.15
CA ALA A 66 1.95 11.71 -11.62
C ALA A 66 1.48 10.34 -12.14
N GLY A 67 0.21 10.01 -11.96
CA GLY A 67 -0.33 8.74 -12.44
C GLY A 67 0.26 7.53 -11.74
N ILE A 68 0.40 7.61 -10.41
CA ILE A 68 1.08 6.56 -9.65
C ILE A 68 0.13 5.41 -9.37
N LEU A 69 0.61 4.20 -9.62
CA LEU A 69 -0.10 2.97 -9.30
C LEU A 69 0.83 2.02 -8.59
N CYS A 70 0.29 1.21 -7.70
CA CYS A 70 1.05 0.11 -7.10
C CYS A 70 0.99 -1.05 -8.08
N THR A 71 2.13 -1.39 -8.66
CA THR A 71 2.19 -2.37 -9.74
C THR A 71 2.90 -3.66 -9.35
N GLY A 72 3.46 -3.74 -8.16
CA GLY A 72 4.15 -4.95 -7.72
C GLY A 72 3.99 -5.17 -6.23
N GLN A 73 3.81 -6.43 -5.85
CA GLN A 73 3.67 -6.84 -4.46
C GLN A 73 4.59 -8.02 -4.24
N ALA A 74 5.52 -7.87 -3.32
CA ALA A 74 6.46 -8.93 -2.97
C ALA A 74 6.53 -9.03 -1.46
N GLU A 75 7.17 -10.08 -0.96
CA GLU A 75 7.32 -10.27 0.46
C GLU A 75 8.06 -9.07 1.05
N GLY A 76 7.36 -8.30 1.89
CA GLY A 76 7.95 -7.16 2.57
C GLY A 76 8.17 -5.92 1.74
N SER A 77 7.63 -5.85 0.52
CA SER A 77 7.84 -4.66 -0.30
C SER A 77 6.71 -4.46 -1.32
N LEU A 78 6.59 -3.21 -1.76
CA LEU A 78 5.65 -2.84 -2.83
C LEU A 78 6.41 -2.01 -3.85
N THR A 79 6.03 -2.18 -5.12
CA THR A 79 6.59 -1.40 -6.21
C THR A 79 5.51 -0.50 -6.78
N PHE A 80 5.86 0.77 -6.95
CA PHE A 80 4.97 1.76 -7.54
C PHE A 80 5.52 2.19 -8.88
N THR A 81 4.63 2.45 -9.83
CA THR A 81 4.99 2.95 -11.16
C THR A 81 4.28 4.28 -11.38
N ALA A 82 5.00 5.25 -11.92
CA ALA A 82 4.45 6.56 -12.24
C ALA A 82 4.47 6.78 -13.75
N GLU A 83 3.54 7.60 -14.24
CA GLU A 83 3.59 8.03 -15.63
C GLU A 83 4.59 9.16 -15.80
N THR A 84 4.74 9.98 -14.78
CA THR A 84 5.70 11.07 -14.76
C THR A 84 6.31 11.11 -13.37
N ALA A 85 7.62 11.21 -13.28
CA ALA A 85 8.28 11.22 -11.98
C ALA A 85 7.90 12.48 -11.20
N PRO A 86 7.37 12.34 -9.98
CA PRO A 86 7.08 13.50 -9.14
C PRO A 86 8.35 14.22 -8.75
N THR A 87 8.24 15.53 -8.53
CA THR A 87 9.38 16.34 -8.13
C THR A 87 9.44 16.57 -6.62
N ALA A 88 8.50 16.00 -5.88
CA ALA A 88 8.43 16.13 -4.43
C ALA A 88 8.30 14.75 -3.80
N ASP A 89 8.68 14.65 -2.53
CA ASP A 89 8.46 13.43 -1.78
C ASP A 89 6.98 13.32 -1.44
N LEU A 90 6.44 12.12 -1.56
CA LEU A 90 5.02 11.88 -1.32
C LEU A 90 4.87 10.90 -0.17
N THR A 91 3.87 11.15 0.67
CA THR A 91 3.53 10.23 1.75
C THR A 91 2.32 9.40 1.32
N VAL A 92 2.44 8.09 1.47
CA VAL A 92 1.37 7.16 1.10
C VAL A 92 1.08 6.26 2.30
N TYR A 93 -0.19 6.14 2.63
CA TYR A 93 -0.63 5.20 3.65
C TYR A 93 -1.02 3.91 2.95
N VAL A 94 -0.30 2.85 3.26
CA VAL A 94 -0.57 1.54 2.66
C VAL A 94 -1.50 0.79 3.59
N VAL A 95 -2.74 0.60 3.16
CA VAL A 95 -3.75 -0.12 3.94
C VAL A 95 -3.62 -1.60 3.61
N ILE A 96 -3.45 -2.41 4.63
CA ILE A 96 -3.27 -3.85 4.49
C ILE A 96 -4.43 -4.55 5.19
N THR A 97 -5.20 -5.32 4.43
CA THR A 97 -6.31 -6.07 4.97
C THR A 97 -6.02 -7.55 4.79
N GLU A 98 -5.98 -8.29 5.89
CA GLU A 98 -5.78 -9.73 5.84
C GLU A 98 -7.08 -10.39 5.40
N VAL A 99 -6.98 -11.29 4.44
CA VAL A 99 -8.15 -12.02 3.95
C VAL A 99 -8.21 -13.33 4.70
N ALA A 100 -9.29 -13.53 5.43
CA ALA A 100 -9.47 -14.77 6.19
C ALA A 100 -9.67 -15.94 5.25
N ALA A 101 -8.94 -16.99 5.50
CA ALA A 101 -9.03 -18.20 4.67
C ALA A 101 -10.25 -19.02 5.01
#